data_e8b24a8e8447549f612e78249cc69eef
#
_entry.id   e8b24a8e8447549f612e78249cc69eef
#
_cell.length_a   1.000
_cell.length_b   1.000
_cell.length_c   1.000
_cell.angle_alpha   90.00
_cell.angle_beta   90.00
_cell.angle_gamma   90.00
#
_symmetry.space_group_name_H-M   'P 1'
#
loop_
_entity.id
_entity.type
_entity.pdbx_description
1 polymer ?
#
loop_
_entity_poly.entity_id
_entity_poly.type
_entity_poly.pdbx_seq_one_letter_code
_entity_poly.pdbx_strand_id
1 'polypeptide(L)'
;MGIDRLHSFGTRFGLGDVTGIDNTNERAGLMPSRQWKETSRGGHWYPGETVNVGIGQGFMLTTPLQLAVATSVLASKGELRVPRLLSSVGDAPVAAPLLGKIEDVSSAHWDAITRSMEQVVYSSQGTGRGLKAGLTYRMAAKSGTAQVVGIA
;
A
#
# COMPACT_ATOMS: atom_id res chain seq x y z
N MET A 1 -4.37 -8.21 16.82
CA MET A 1 -3.94 -8.75 15.50
C MET A 1 -2.43 -8.92 15.54
N GLY A 2 -1.88 -10.06 15.10
CA GLY A 2 -0.44 -10.33 15.12
C GLY A 2 0.24 -9.93 13.82
N ILE A 3 1.60 -9.86 13.84
CA ILE A 3 2.39 -9.47 12.67
C ILE A 3 2.17 -10.37 11.46
N ASP A 4 2.03 -11.67 11.64
CA ASP A 4 1.87 -12.59 10.50
C ASP A 4 0.56 -12.37 9.75
N ARG A 5 -0.52 -11.92 10.44
CA ARG A 5 -1.77 -11.49 9.78
C ARG A 5 -1.59 -10.16 9.03
N LEU A 6 -0.84 -9.21 9.60
CA LEU A 6 -0.50 -7.96 8.93
C LEU A 6 0.35 -8.22 7.68
N HIS A 7 1.37 -9.08 7.82
CA HIS A 7 2.22 -9.52 6.71
C HIS A 7 1.38 -10.17 5.60
N SER A 8 0.63 -11.22 5.93
CA SER A 8 -0.20 -11.94 4.96
C SER A 8 -1.24 -11.03 4.27
N PHE A 9 -1.80 -10.05 4.98
CA PHE A 9 -2.76 -9.12 4.38
C PHE A 9 -2.05 -8.04 3.55
N GLY A 10 -0.95 -7.46 4.05
CA GLY A 10 -0.20 -6.40 3.36
C GLY A 10 0.42 -6.86 2.04
N THR A 11 0.92 -8.09 1.97
CA THR A 11 1.48 -8.66 0.74
C THR A 11 0.45 -8.78 -0.39
N ARG A 12 -0.83 -8.95 -0.06
CA ARG A 12 -1.94 -8.95 -1.05
C ARG A 12 -2.15 -7.59 -1.71
N PHE A 13 -1.60 -6.51 -1.13
CA PHE A 13 -1.59 -5.16 -1.70
C PHE A 13 -0.29 -4.82 -2.44
N GLY A 14 0.60 -5.82 -2.64
CA GLY A 14 1.88 -5.62 -3.29
C GLY A 14 2.98 -5.05 -2.39
N LEU A 15 2.80 -5.06 -1.06
CA LEU A 15 3.82 -4.59 -0.13
C LEU A 15 4.86 -5.68 0.16
N GLY A 16 6.14 -5.30 0.19
CA GLY A 16 7.24 -6.17 0.58
C GLY A 16 7.86 -6.98 -0.56
N ASP A 17 7.42 -6.78 -1.80
CA ASP A 17 8.00 -7.39 -2.99
C ASP A 17 8.06 -6.39 -4.15
N VAL A 18 8.76 -6.71 -5.22
CA VAL A 18 8.79 -5.90 -6.44
C VAL A 18 7.42 -5.87 -7.09
N THR A 19 7.03 -4.71 -7.65
CA THR A 19 5.73 -4.57 -8.34
C THR A 19 5.74 -5.20 -9.73
N GLY A 20 6.93 -5.48 -10.28
CA GLY A 20 7.12 -6.00 -11.63
C GLY A 20 6.91 -4.94 -12.72
N ILE A 21 7.09 -3.65 -12.37
CA ILE A 21 7.11 -2.58 -13.36
C ILE A 21 8.20 -2.84 -14.40
N ASP A 22 7.97 -2.40 -15.63
CA ASP A 22 8.93 -2.49 -16.74
C ASP A 22 10.15 -1.58 -16.55
N ASN A 23 10.84 -1.73 -15.39
CA ASN A 23 12.07 -1.03 -15.00
C ASN A 23 12.99 -2.00 -14.25
N THR A 24 14.29 -1.95 -14.54
CA THR A 24 15.30 -2.91 -14.04
C THR A 24 15.81 -2.64 -12.64
N ASN A 25 15.55 -1.47 -12.03
CA ASN A 25 16.14 -1.05 -10.76
C ASN A 25 15.09 -0.92 -9.62
N GLU A 26 14.04 -1.75 -9.64
CA GLU A 26 13.01 -1.73 -8.62
C GLU A 26 13.53 -2.27 -7.27
N ARG A 27 13.07 -1.67 -6.18
CA ARG A 27 13.33 -2.10 -4.80
C ARG A 27 12.10 -2.79 -4.22
N ALA A 28 12.31 -3.95 -3.59
CA ALA A 28 11.21 -4.75 -3.02
C ALA A 28 10.60 -4.16 -1.74
N GLY A 29 11.28 -3.24 -1.07
CA GLY A 29 10.83 -2.85 0.27
C GLY A 29 10.92 -4.02 1.27
N LEU A 30 10.09 -3.99 2.31
CA LEU A 30 9.99 -5.05 3.31
C LEU A 30 8.64 -5.02 4.01
N MET A 31 7.88 -6.09 3.92
CA MET A 31 6.74 -6.36 4.80
C MET A 31 7.17 -7.41 5.82
N PRO A 32 7.47 -7.03 7.09
CA PRO A 32 8.08 -7.94 8.05
C PRO A 32 7.12 -9.03 8.54
N SER A 33 7.68 -10.20 8.91
CA SER A 33 7.00 -11.31 9.57
C SER A 33 7.86 -11.83 10.73
N ARG A 34 7.33 -12.74 11.55
CA ARG A 34 8.14 -13.45 12.57
C ARG A 34 9.28 -14.21 11.92
N GLN A 35 8.98 -15.01 10.89
CA GLN A 35 9.97 -15.79 10.16
C GLN A 35 11.08 -14.91 9.59
N TRP A 36 10.71 -13.79 8.97
CA TRP A 36 11.71 -12.83 8.47
C TRP A 36 12.65 -12.36 9.59
N LYS A 37 12.12 -12.00 10.76
CA LYS A 37 12.95 -11.52 11.87
C LYS A 37 13.88 -12.59 12.40
N GLU A 38 13.39 -13.80 12.59
CA GLU A 38 14.18 -14.95 13.06
C GLU A 38 15.35 -15.27 12.11
N THR A 39 15.08 -15.28 10.80
CA THR A 39 16.10 -15.61 9.79
C THR A 39 17.07 -14.49 9.50
N SER A 40 16.61 -13.23 9.49
CA SER A 40 17.43 -12.08 9.06
C SER A 40 18.07 -11.32 10.20
N ARG A 41 17.53 -11.41 11.44
CA ARG A 41 18.00 -10.66 12.63
C ARG A 41 18.36 -11.57 13.81
N GLY A 42 18.07 -12.87 13.73
CA GLY A 42 18.40 -13.85 14.77
C GLY A 42 17.65 -13.65 16.09
N GLY A 43 16.48 -13.03 16.09
CA GLY A 43 15.74 -12.70 17.31
C GLY A 43 14.23 -12.94 17.21
N HIS A 44 13.61 -13.11 18.38
CA HIS A 44 12.16 -13.26 18.47
C HIS A 44 11.41 -11.97 18.11
N TRP A 45 10.17 -12.13 17.64
CA TRP A 45 9.24 -11.03 17.42
C TRP A 45 8.57 -10.63 18.73
N TYR A 46 8.65 -9.36 19.08
CA TYR A 46 8.00 -8.81 20.27
C TYR A 46 6.66 -8.13 19.93
N PRO A 47 5.62 -8.19 20.79
CA PRO A 47 4.32 -7.58 20.54
C PRO A 47 4.39 -6.08 20.21
N GLY A 48 5.28 -5.32 20.86
CA GLY A 48 5.47 -3.89 20.60
C GLY A 48 5.92 -3.58 19.17
N GLU A 49 6.67 -4.48 18.53
CA GLU A 49 7.07 -4.31 17.12
C GLU A 49 5.87 -4.39 16.17
N THR A 50 4.84 -5.20 16.52
CA THR A 50 3.59 -5.24 15.75
C THR A 50 2.87 -3.89 15.78
N VAL A 51 2.92 -3.18 16.91
CA VAL A 51 2.30 -1.84 17.02
C VAL A 51 3.01 -0.86 16.08
N ASN A 52 4.36 -0.87 16.07
CA ASN A 52 5.15 -0.02 15.18
C ASN A 52 4.85 -0.31 13.70
N VAL A 53 4.82 -1.59 13.31
CA VAL A 53 4.47 -1.97 11.93
C VAL A 53 3.03 -1.59 11.59
N GLY A 54 2.11 -1.70 12.54
CA GLY A 54 0.70 -1.33 12.36
C GLY A 54 0.46 0.14 12.02
N ILE A 55 1.42 1.02 12.35
CA ILE A 55 1.40 2.44 11.98
C ILE A 55 2.37 2.77 10.83
N GLY A 56 2.92 1.75 10.15
CA GLY A 56 3.84 1.92 9.02
C GLY A 56 5.25 2.30 9.42
N GLN A 57 5.69 1.92 10.65
CA GLN A 57 7.01 2.21 11.19
C GLN A 57 7.77 0.91 11.55
N GLY A 58 8.91 1.05 12.21
CA GLY A 58 9.75 -0.08 12.62
C GLY A 58 10.48 -0.71 11.44
N PHE A 59 10.32 -2.01 11.27
CA PHE A 59 10.99 -2.75 10.20
C PHE A 59 10.31 -2.64 8.83
N MET A 60 9.11 -2.08 8.75
CA MET A 60 8.40 -1.93 7.48
C MET A 60 9.11 -0.93 6.57
N LEU A 61 9.42 -1.37 5.35
CA LEU A 61 9.98 -0.53 4.29
C LEU A 61 9.07 -0.62 3.06
N THR A 62 8.73 0.52 2.49
CA THR A 62 7.93 0.57 1.27
C THR A 62 8.46 1.63 0.31
N THR A 63 8.32 1.38 -0.97
CA THR A 63 8.63 2.36 -2.01
C THR A 63 7.39 3.22 -2.31
N PRO A 64 7.55 4.45 -2.83
CA PRO A 64 6.42 5.22 -3.32
C PRO A 64 5.59 4.49 -4.38
N LEU A 65 6.24 3.67 -5.22
CA LEU A 65 5.57 2.85 -6.23
C LEU A 65 4.68 1.78 -5.60
N GLN A 66 5.17 1.08 -4.56
CA GLN A 66 4.35 0.11 -3.83
C GLN A 66 3.14 0.77 -3.15
N LEU A 67 3.31 1.99 -2.60
CA LEU A 67 2.16 2.74 -2.05
C LEU A 67 1.15 3.11 -3.13
N ALA A 68 1.61 3.50 -4.33
CA ALA A 68 0.73 3.77 -5.46
C ALA A 68 -0.03 2.50 -5.89
N VAL A 69 0.66 1.35 -5.99
CA VAL A 69 0.04 0.05 -6.29
C VAL A 69 -0.97 -0.33 -5.21
N ALA A 70 -0.62 -0.26 -3.93
CA ALA A 70 -1.53 -0.57 -2.83
C ALA A 70 -2.78 0.34 -2.85
N THR A 71 -2.60 1.62 -3.20
CA THR A 71 -3.71 2.57 -3.36
C THR A 71 -4.59 2.20 -4.55
N SER A 72 -3.99 1.72 -5.67
CA SER A 72 -4.75 1.25 -6.82
C SER A 72 -5.57 0.00 -6.51
N VAL A 73 -5.05 -0.92 -5.67
CA VAL A 73 -5.81 -2.07 -5.16
C VAL A 73 -7.04 -1.64 -4.35
N LEU A 74 -6.90 -0.60 -3.50
CA LEU A 74 -8.06 -0.01 -2.80
C LEU A 74 -9.06 0.59 -3.77
N ALA A 75 -8.61 1.37 -4.75
CA ALA A 75 -9.45 2.05 -5.73
C ALA A 75 -10.21 1.06 -6.64
N SER A 76 -9.58 -0.06 -7.00
CA SER A 76 -10.15 -1.12 -7.84
C SER A 76 -10.95 -2.17 -7.06
N LYS A 77 -11.08 -2.00 -5.73
CA LYS A 77 -11.76 -2.97 -4.83
C LYS A 77 -11.11 -4.37 -4.88
N GLY A 78 -9.79 -4.38 -4.83
CA GLY A 78 -9.00 -5.60 -4.63
C GLY A 78 -8.21 -6.10 -5.83
N GLU A 79 -8.21 -5.44 -6.98
CA GLU A 79 -7.42 -5.87 -8.13
C GLU A 79 -5.96 -5.43 -7.99
N LEU A 80 -5.04 -6.39 -7.90
CA LEU A 80 -3.60 -6.16 -7.95
C LEU A 80 -3.12 -6.29 -9.40
N ARG A 81 -2.68 -5.17 -9.98
CA ARG A 81 -2.17 -5.11 -11.35
C ARG A 81 -0.71 -4.68 -11.37
N VAL A 82 0.04 -5.19 -12.35
CA VAL A 82 1.42 -4.75 -12.61
C VAL A 82 1.40 -3.33 -13.16
N PRO A 83 2.08 -2.35 -12.51
CA PRO A 83 2.21 -1.01 -13.08
C PRO A 83 3.05 -1.07 -14.38
N ARG A 84 2.83 -0.10 -15.28
CA ARG A 84 3.54 -0.01 -16.56
C ARG A 84 4.00 1.42 -16.81
N LEU A 85 5.20 1.57 -17.34
CA LEU A 85 5.68 2.82 -17.94
C LEU A 85 5.24 2.91 -19.41
N LEU A 86 5.24 1.77 -20.09
CA LEU A 86 4.85 1.68 -21.49
C LEU A 86 3.32 1.62 -21.60
N SER A 87 2.69 2.63 -22.19
CA SER A 87 1.24 2.72 -22.38
C SER A 87 0.78 2.11 -23.72
N SER A 88 1.59 2.26 -24.76
CA SER A 88 1.28 1.72 -26.10
C SER A 88 2.55 1.48 -26.92
N VAL A 89 2.44 0.62 -27.94
CA VAL A 89 3.43 0.42 -29.00
C VAL A 89 2.73 0.73 -30.31
N GLY A 90 3.11 1.86 -30.94
CA GLY A 90 2.30 2.44 -32.02
C GLY A 90 0.90 2.75 -31.50
N ASP A 91 -0.13 2.27 -32.21
CA ASP A 91 -1.55 2.43 -31.81
C ASP A 91 -2.07 1.31 -30.89
N ALA A 92 -1.27 0.27 -30.62
CA ALA A 92 -1.69 -0.86 -29.79
C ALA A 92 -1.44 -0.58 -28.30
N PRO A 93 -2.49 -0.52 -27.43
CA PRO A 93 -2.33 -0.31 -26.00
C PRO A 93 -1.67 -1.53 -25.34
N VAL A 94 -0.76 -1.28 -24.38
CA VAL A 94 -0.15 -2.31 -23.55
C VAL A 94 -0.98 -2.49 -22.29
N ALA A 95 -1.61 -3.66 -22.15
CA ALA A 95 -2.42 -3.97 -20.97
C ALA A 95 -1.56 -4.12 -19.70
N ALA A 96 -2.07 -3.65 -18.57
CA ALA A 96 -1.51 -3.92 -17.25
C ALA A 96 -1.98 -5.31 -16.78
N PRO A 97 -1.08 -6.32 -16.64
CA PRO A 97 -1.48 -7.66 -16.23
C PRO A 97 -2.12 -7.67 -14.85
N LEU A 98 -3.18 -8.45 -14.68
CA LEU A 98 -3.77 -8.73 -13.38
C LEU A 98 -2.94 -9.85 -12.71
N LEU A 99 -2.32 -9.55 -11.57
CA LEU A 99 -1.58 -10.51 -10.75
C LEU A 99 -2.47 -11.29 -9.79
N GLY A 100 -3.53 -10.65 -9.31
CA GLY A 100 -4.45 -11.26 -8.35
C GLY A 100 -5.61 -10.36 -7.98
N LYS A 101 -6.57 -10.94 -7.26
CA LYS A 101 -7.74 -10.23 -6.75
C LYS A 101 -8.02 -10.63 -5.30
N ILE A 102 -8.33 -9.66 -4.48
CA ILE A 102 -8.75 -9.87 -3.09
C ILE A 102 -10.26 -10.10 -3.09
N GLU A 103 -10.68 -11.37 -2.99
CA GLU A 103 -12.10 -11.76 -3.12
C GLU A 103 -12.83 -11.91 -1.80
N ASP A 104 -12.11 -12.13 -0.70
CA ASP A 104 -12.65 -12.36 0.65
C ASP A 104 -12.99 -11.07 1.42
N VAL A 105 -12.94 -9.91 0.77
CA VAL A 105 -13.36 -8.61 1.29
C VAL A 105 -14.65 -8.19 0.58
N SER A 106 -15.73 -8.01 1.34
CA SER A 106 -17.04 -7.63 0.78
C SER A 106 -17.01 -6.23 0.16
N SER A 107 -17.89 -5.99 -0.83
CA SER A 107 -18.06 -4.67 -1.44
C SER A 107 -18.40 -3.59 -0.42
N ALA A 108 -19.17 -3.92 0.62
CA ALA A 108 -19.51 -3.00 1.70
C ALA A 108 -18.28 -2.51 2.47
N HIS A 109 -17.28 -3.37 2.69
CA HIS A 109 -16.01 -2.99 3.34
C HIS A 109 -15.17 -2.08 2.43
N TRP A 110 -15.06 -2.39 1.13
CA TRP A 110 -14.38 -1.52 0.17
C TRP A 110 -15.02 -0.13 0.11
N ASP A 111 -16.36 -0.08 0.07
CA ASP A 111 -17.10 1.18 0.04
C ASP A 111 -16.94 1.96 1.35
N ALA A 112 -16.91 1.27 2.50
CA ALA A 112 -16.68 1.91 3.79
C ALA A 112 -15.28 2.56 3.87
N ILE A 113 -14.24 1.85 3.42
CA ILE A 113 -12.88 2.39 3.38
C ILE A 113 -12.80 3.58 2.43
N THR A 114 -13.33 3.46 1.21
CA THR A 114 -13.32 4.56 0.23
C THR A 114 -14.01 5.79 0.77
N ARG A 115 -15.23 5.65 1.35
CA ARG A 115 -15.94 6.77 1.99
C ARG A 115 -15.15 7.39 3.14
N SER A 116 -14.49 6.57 3.96
CA SER A 116 -13.65 7.06 5.06
C SER A 116 -12.45 7.86 4.55
N MET A 117 -11.83 7.42 3.46
CA MET A 117 -10.74 8.14 2.81
C MET A 117 -11.22 9.44 2.14
N GLU A 118 -12.43 9.48 1.59
CA GLU A 118 -13.05 10.72 1.10
C GLU A 118 -13.30 11.72 2.25
N GLN A 119 -13.69 11.26 3.43
CA GLN A 119 -13.88 12.14 4.60
C GLN A 119 -12.58 12.83 5.05
N VAL A 120 -11.42 12.27 4.76
CA VAL A 120 -10.13 12.95 5.01
C VAL A 120 -10.04 14.28 4.25
N VAL A 121 -10.62 14.34 3.06
CA VAL A 121 -10.61 15.54 2.19
C VAL A 121 -11.85 16.42 2.40
N TYR A 122 -13.04 15.82 2.52
CA TYR A 122 -14.30 16.56 2.45
C TYR A 122 -14.94 16.88 3.80
N SER A 123 -14.59 16.18 4.88
CA SER A 123 -15.07 16.49 6.22
C SER A 123 -14.45 17.78 6.76
N SER A 124 -15.21 18.53 7.59
CA SER A 124 -14.70 19.69 8.32
C SER A 124 -13.57 19.35 9.29
N GLN A 125 -13.52 18.10 9.77
CA GLN A 125 -12.48 17.55 10.65
C GLN A 125 -11.38 16.81 9.86
N GLY A 126 -11.50 16.72 8.53
CA GLY A 126 -10.55 16.00 7.69
C GLY A 126 -9.16 16.63 7.69
N THR A 127 -8.12 15.80 7.91
CA THR A 127 -6.71 16.25 7.93
C THR A 127 -6.25 16.77 6.56
N GLY A 128 -6.88 16.31 5.48
CA GLY A 128 -6.63 16.73 4.10
C GLY A 128 -7.62 17.77 3.55
N ARG A 129 -8.44 18.43 4.39
CA ARG A 129 -9.49 19.34 3.93
C ARG A 129 -9.01 20.49 3.03
N GLY A 130 -7.75 20.88 3.15
CA GLY A 130 -7.15 21.90 2.29
C GLY A 130 -6.95 21.46 0.84
N LEU A 131 -6.93 20.15 0.59
CA LEU A 131 -6.73 19.59 -0.75
C LEU A 131 -7.96 19.77 -1.67
N LYS A 132 -9.15 19.98 -1.08
CA LYS A 132 -10.41 20.09 -1.86
C LYS A 132 -10.50 21.38 -2.69
N ALA A 133 -9.73 22.42 -2.36
CA ALA A 133 -9.80 23.68 -3.04
C ALA A 133 -9.34 23.56 -4.50
N GLY A 134 -10.22 23.92 -5.45
CA GLY A 134 -9.94 23.86 -6.88
C GLY A 134 -9.99 22.47 -7.53
N LEU A 135 -10.35 21.39 -6.77
CA LEU A 135 -10.52 20.08 -7.37
C LEU A 135 -11.75 20.04 -8.30
N THR A 136 -11.55 19.52 -9.50
CA THR A 136 -12.61 19.23 -10.49
C THR A 136 -13.04 17.75 -10.48
N TYR A 137 -12.44 16.93 -9.60
CA TYR A 137 -12.69 15.50 -9.44
C TYR A 137 -12.82 15.12 -7.95
N ARG A 138 -13.40 13.95 -7.67
CA ARG A 138 -13.47 13.43 -6.30
C ARG A 138 -12.13 12.83 -5.90
N MET A 139 -11.69 13.11 -4.68
CA MET A 139 -10.43 12.62 -4.12
C MET A 139 -10.70 11.84 -2.83
N ALA A 140 -10.05 10.71 -2.70
CA ALA A 140 -9.91 9.96 -1.45
C ALA A 140 -8.44 10.01 -1.02
N ALA A 141 -8.17 10.19 0.27
CA ALA A 141 -6.81 10.32 0.77
C ALA A 141 -6.62 9.62 2.12
N LYS A 142 -5.37 9.31 2.45
CA LYS A 142 -4.93 8.86 3.78
C LYS A 142 -3.65 9.60 4.14
N SER A 143 -3.64 10.27 5.29
CA SER A 143 -2.42 10.85 5.84
C SER A 143 -1.46 9.77 6.32
N GLY A 144 -0.16 10.00 6.20
CA GLY A 144 0.88 9.11 6.72
C GLY A 144 2.13 9.90 7.09
N THR A 145 2.99 9.30 7.92
CA THR A 145 4.31 9.83 8.23
C THR A 145 5.34 8.81 7.77
N ALA A 146 6.19 9.21 6.82
CA ALA A 146 7.31 8.39 6.37
C ALA A 146 8.59 8.82 7.11
N GLN A 147 9.33 7.85 7.62
CA GLN A 147 10.68 8.05 8.12
C GLN A 147 11.67 7.69 7.01
N VAL A 148 12.41 8.68 6.53
CA VAL A 148 13.35 8.51 5.41
C VAL A 148 14.74 8.15 5.90
N VAL A 149 15.10 8.58 7.11
CA VAL A 149 16.41 8.32 7.75
C VAL A 149 16.18 7.66 9.09
N GLY A 150 16.90 6.55 9.36
CA GLY A 150 16.90 5.92 10.67
C GLY A 150 17.48 6.87 11.72
N ILE A 151 16.88 6.88 12.90
CA ILE A 151 17.52 7.49 14.07
C ILE A 151 18.66 6.53 14.45
N ALA A 152 19.88 7.01 14.40
CA ALA A 152 21.07 6.27 14.82
C ALA A 152 21.07 6.04 16.35
#